data_caa4033217696e1abd1268b8a55c5b9c
#
_entry.id   caa4033217696e1abd1268b8a55c5b9c
#
_cell.length_a   1.000
_cell.length_b   1.000
_cell.length_c   1.000
_cell.angle_alpha   90.00
_cell.angle_beta   90.00
_cell.angle_gamma   90.00
#
_symmetry.space_group_name_H-M   'P 1'
#
loop_
_entity.id
_entity.type
_entity.pdbx_description
1 polymer ?
#
loop_
_entity_poly.entity_id
_entity_poly.type
_entity_poly.pdbx_seq_one_letter_code
_entity_poly.pdbx_strand_id
1 'polypeptide(L)'
;MPSTGVTSLKPATLSELQGYLLNHKADVDLFRLRGPFDVATHKDHELRLSTTERIDADLYLSAPAEKAPLVILLHGDDSSKEDHAYQALHLATWGMHSLAVQLPKDGPWVGNGRTLARMVTFIHRQPEIIDSRIDVNKIILVGHSFGGAAVAIALAEGAPAAGGILLDPAGVGKDMPAFLRKIDKPVMLLGADERYSPVRDRRIFYEYIRSGIAEVSIRDASHEDAQFPLEPAPQEPGTDPAATEELQITFVSALTSAAFSLAHTGNVDFAWTSFSDAIKDGKFFDVLKK
;
A
#
# COMPACT_ATOMS: atom_id res chain seq x y z
N MET A 1 21.96 4.25 -32.77
CA MET A 1 21.20 4.56 -31.54
C MET A 1 19.79 4.88 -31.93
N PRO A 2 18.80 4.00 -31.76
CA PRO A 2 17.40 4.40 -31.90
C PRO A 2 16.96 4.96 -30.53
N SER A 3 16.59 6.23 -30.50
CA SER A 3 15.89 6.84 -29.38
C SER A 3 14.49 6.21 -29.32
N THR A 4 14.28 5.30 -28.40
CA THR A 4 12.93 4.88 -28.04
C THR A 4 12.28 6.06 -27.32
N GLY A 5 11.50 6.81 -28.09
CA GLY A 5 10.66 7.87 -27.54
C GLY A 5 9.68 7.28 -26.52
N VAL A 6 9.91 7.53 -25.24
CA VAL A 6 8.89 7.44 -24.23
C VAL A 6 7.90 8.56 -24.55
N THR A 7 6.90 8.24 -25.37
CA THR A 7 5.72 9.09 -25.55
C THR A 7 5.13 9.28 -24.16
N SER A 8 5.06 10.53 -23.68
CA SER A 8 4.48 10.86 -22.39
C SER A 8 3.06 10.26 -22.32
N LEU A 9 2.87 9.27 -21.47
CA LEU A 9 1.56 8.78 -21.10
C LEU A 9 0.76 9.96 -20.55
N LYS A 10 -0.18 10.46 -21.31
CA LYS A 10 -1.22 11.38 -20.85
C LYS A 10 -2.57 10.75 -21.16
N PRO A 11 -2.96 9.68 -20.45
CA PRO A 11 -4.31 9.19 -20.54
C PRO A 11 -5.25 10.31 -20.10
N ALA A 12 -6.30 10.57 -20.86
CA ALA A 12 -7.30 11.57 -20.50
C ALA A 12 -8.21 11.05 -19.38
N THR A 13 -8.30 9.72 -19.24
CA THR A 13 -9.22 9.03 -18.33
C THR A 13 -8.53 7.90 -17.57
N LEU A 14 -9.11 7.52 -16.42
CA LEU A 14 -8.66 6.37 -15.63
C LEU A 14 -8.83 5.05 -16.43
N SER A 15 -9.93 4.93 -17.19
CA SER A 15 -10.21 3.76 -18.03
C SER A 15 -9.16 3.58 -19.13
N GLU A 16 -8.68 4.66 -19.74
CA GLU A 16 -7.59 4.61 -20.72
C GLU A 16 -6.26 4.17 -20.10
N LEU A 17 -5.92 4.71 -18.92
CA LEU A 17 -4.73 4.28 -18.18
C LEU A 17 -4.82 2.78 -17.85
N GLN A 18 -5.94 2.33 -17.30
CA GLN A 18 -6.17 0.94 -16.96
C GLN A 18 -6.02 0.03 -18.20
N GLY A 19 -6.68 0.39 -19.31
CA GLY A 19 -6.58 -0.36 -20.56
C GLY A 19 -5.15 -0.44 -21.07
N TYR A 20 -4.40 0.66 -21.01
CA TYR A 20 -2.98 0.68 -21.39
C TYR A 20 -2.15 -0.28 -20.53
N LEU A 21 -2.21 -0.17 -19.21
CA LEU A 21 -1.39 -0.96 -18.29
C LEU A 21 -1.68 -2.46 -18.42
N LEU A 22 -2.95 -2.85 -18.52
CA LEU A 22 -3.33 -4.27 -18.64
C LEU A 22 -2.92 -4.87 -19.98
N ASN A 23 -2.95 -4.10 -21.08
CA ASN A 23 -2.63 -4.59 -22.42
C ASN A 23 -1.14 -4.62 -22.75
N HIS A 24 -0.31 -3.81 -22.06
CA HIS A 24 1.11 -3.66 -22.39
C HIS A 24 2.08 -4.35 -21.40
N LYS A 25 1.58 -5.20 -20.51
CA LYS A 25 2.40 -5.91 -19.50
C LYS A 25 3.37 -4.96 -18.81
N ALA A 26 2.81 -3.92 -18.17
CA ALA A 26 3.61 -2.90 -17.50
C ALA A 26 4.64 -3.54 -16.55
N ASP A 27 5.89 -3.18 -16.69
CA ASP A 27 6.95 -3.52 -15.75
C ASP A 27 6.84 -2.67 -14.48
N VAL A 28 7.32 -3.18 -13.35
CA VAL A 28 7.29 -2.47 -12.07
C VAL A 28 8.05 -1.14 -12.13
N ASP A 29 9.11 -1.04 -12.95
CA ASP A 29 9.87 0.19 -13.11
C ASP A 29 9.07 1.32 -13.77
N LEU A 30 7.97 1.02 -14.49
CA LEU A 30 7.05 2.06 -14.96
C LEU A 30 6.44 2.84 -13.80
N PHE A 31 6.12 2.18 -12.70
CA PHE A 31 5.50 2.79 -11.52
C PHE A 31 6.50 3.59 -10.65
N ARG A 32 7.78 3.65 -11.01
CA ARG A 32 8.75 4.59 -10.42
C ARG A 32 8.50 6.03 -10.87
N LEU A 33 7.88 6.19 -12.04
CA LEU A 33 7.56 7.50 -12.58
C LEU A 33 6.31 8.07 -11.89
N ARG A 34 6.25 9.40 -11.80
CA ARG A 34 5.02 10.07 -11.39
C ARG A 34 3.90 9.71 -12.38
N GLY A 35 2.75 9.32 -11.84
CA GLY A 35 1.57 9.04 -12.66
C GLY A 35 1.01 10.30 -13.35
N PRO A 36 0.07 10.11 -14.29
CA PRO A 36 -0.38 11.18 -15.19
C PRO A 36 -1.39 12.16 -14.56
N PHE A 37 -1.95 11.86 -13.38
CA PHE A 37 -3.01 12.68 -12.80
C PHE A 37 -2.49 13.72 -11.81
N ASP A 38 -3.15 14.89 -11.78
CA ASP A 38 -2.96 15.87 -10.73
C ASP A 38 -3.62 15.42 -9.42
N VAL A 39 -3.14 15.96 -8.30
CA VAL A 39 -3.57 15.57 -6.95
C VAL A 39 -3.91 16.81 -6.14
N ALA A 40 -5.08 16.81 -5.52
CA ALA A 40 -5.44 17.73 -4.47
C ALA A 40 -5.13 17.11 -3.11
N THR A 41 -4.41 17.86 -2.24
CA THR A 41 -3.99 17.38 -0.92
C THR A 41 -4.74 18.14 0.17
N HIS A 42 -5.28 17.39 1.15
CA HIS A 42 -5.92 17.93 2.34
C HIS A 42 -5.25 17.29 3.56
N LYS A 43 -4.46 18.09 4.27
CA LYS A 43 -3.79 17.65 5.51
C LYS A 43 -4.72 17.75 6.71
N ASP A 44 -4.48 16.92 7.71
CA ASP A 44 -5.17 16.90 9.00
C ASP A 44 -6.71 16.87 8.86
N HIS A 45 -7.19 16.04 7.93
CA HIS A 45 -8.60 15.82 7.71
C HIS A 45 -9.18 14.93 8.82
N GLU A 46 -10.15 15.45 9.57
CA GLU A 46 -10.81 14.69 10.65
C GLU A 46 -11.97 13.84 10.10
N LEU A 47 -11.80 12.53 10.13
CA LEU A 47 -12.87 11.57 9.84
C LEU A 47 -13.68 11.28 11.11
N ARG A 48 -14.95 11.66 11.11
CA ARG A 48 -15.88 11.42 12.22
C ARG A 48 -16.68 10.15 11.99
N LEU A 49 -16.26 9.06 12.61
CA LEU A 49 -16.96 7.77 12.52
C LEU A 49 -18.20 7.72 13.41
N SER A 50 -18.20 8.49 14.50
CA SER A 50 -19.33 8.62 15.44
C SER A 50 -19.24 9.97 16.19
N THR A 51 -20.12 10.18 17.17
CA THR A 51 -20.06 11.34 18.05
C THR A 51 -18.80 11.37 18.95
N THR A 52 -18.17 10.21 19.17
CA THR A 52 -17.03 10.05 20.08
C THR A 52 -15.76 9.51 19.40
N GLU A 53 -15.88 8.95 18.18
CA GLU A 53 -14.75 8.35 17.47
C GLU A 53 -14.34 9.22 16.27
N ARG A 54 -13.11 9.73 16.33
CA ARG A 54 -12.51 10.57 15.30
C ARG A 54 -11.15 9.98 14.92
N ILE A 55 -10.78 10.10 13.66
CA ILE A 55 -9.52 9.65 13.11
C ILE A 55 -8.95 10.79 12.28
N ASP A 56 -7.72 11.18 12.58
CA ASP A 56 -6.99 12.15 11.77
C ASP A 56 -6.36 11.44 10.56
N ALA A 57 -6.39 12.09 9.42
CA ALA A 57 -5.86 11.54 8.19
C ALA A 57 -5.39 12.63 7.23
N ASP A 58 -4.43 12.29 6.39
CA ASP A 58 -4.06 13.10 5.23
C ASP A 58 -4.70 12.50 3.98
N LEU A 59 -5.42 13.33 3.24
CA LEU A 59 -6.18 12.93 2.07
C LEU A 59 -5.51 13.45 0.79
N TYR A 60 -5.33 12.57 -0.18
CA TYR A 60 -4.78 12.85 -1.51
C TYR A 60 -5.78 12.42 -2.56
N LEU A 61 -6.45 13.39 -3.16
CA LEU A 61 -7.50 13.16 -4.16
C LEU A 61 -6.94 13.23 -5.57
N SER A 62 -6.99 12.14 -6.27
CA SER A 62 -6.66 12.07 -7.69
C SER A 62 -7.68 12.85 -8.53
N ALA A 63 -7.21 13.45 -9.62
CA ALA A 63 -8.02 14.36 -10.45
C ALA A 63 -9.01 13.72 -11.46
N PRO A 64 -8.99 12.38 -11.80
CA PRO A 64 -9.96 11.85 -12.75
C PRO A 64 -11.40 12.12 -12.30
N ALA A 65 -12.27 12.45 -13.27
CA ALA A 65 -13.69 12.69 -13.00
C ALA A 65 -14.47 11.42 -12.72
N GLU A 66 -13.92 10.28 -13.11
CA GLU A 66 -14.51 8.94 -12.91
C GLU A 66 -14.39 8.48 -11.48
N LYS A 67 -15.19 7.48 -11.11
CA LYS A 67 -14.99 6.77 -9.84
C LYS A 67 -13.63 6.07 -9.83
N ALA A 68 -12.88 6.29 -8.76
CA ALA A 68 -11.52 5.82 -8.59
C ALA A 68 -11.38 4.95 -7.33
N PRO A 69 -10.41 4.01 -7.29
CA PRO A 69 -10.07 3.26 -6.09
C PRO A 69 -9.67 4.18 -4.93
N LEU A 70 -9.83 3.68 -3.70
CA LEU A 70 -9.29 4.30 -2.49
C LEU A 70 -8.24 3.40 -1.86
N VAL A 71 -7.05 3.92 -1.63
CA VAL A 71 -5.97 3.24 -0.90
C VAL A 71 -5.84 3.87 0.48
N ILE A 72 -5.97 3.06 1.53
CA ILE A 72 -5.86 3.51 2.92
C ILE A 72 -4.55 2.98 3.49
N LEU A 73 -3.66 3.88 3.91
CA LEU A 73 -2.33 3.56 4.43
C LEU A 73 -2.29 3.76 5.95
N LEU A 74 -1.79 2.75 6.67
CA LEU A 74 -1.62 2.74 8.11
C LEU A 74 -0.15 2.57 8.48
N HIS A 75 0.32 3.48 9.33
CA HIS A 75 1.68 3.50 9.88
C HIS A 75 1.97 2.32 10.82
N GLY A 76 3.25 2.14 11.16
CA GLY A 76 3.75 1.19 12.14
C GLY A 76 3.82 1.74 13.56
N ASP A 77 4.53 1.00 14.43
CA ASP A 77 4.80 1.38 15.81
C ASP A 77 5.70 2.61 15.85
N ASP A 78 5.43 3.52 16.78
CA ASP A 78 6.14 4.80 16.97
C ASP A 78 6.28 5.66 15.70
N SER A 79 5.42 5.43 14.71
CA SER A 79 5.37 6.06 13.40
C SER A 79 4.08 6.89 13.23
N SER A 80 3.92 7.56 12.10
CA SER A 80 2.81 8.46 11.84
C SER A 80 2.31 8.40 10.39
N LYS A 81 1.19 9.05 10.11
CA LYS A 81 0.64 9.18 8.76
C LYS A 81 1.60 9.91 7.80
N GLU A 82 2.44 10.78 8.32
CA GLU A 82 3.42 11.55 7.56
C GLU A 82 4.51 10.66 6.95
N ASP A 83 4.85 9.55 7.59
CA ASP A 83 5.86 8.59 7.11
C ASP A 83 5.43 7.87 5.83
N HIS A 84 4.13 7.94 5.50
CA HIS A 84 3.55 7.38 4.26
C HIS A 84 3.09 8.45 3.28
N ALA A 85 3.43 9.71 3.49
CA ALA A 85 2.90 10.83 2.72
C ALA A 85 3.29 10.80 1.24
N TYR A 86 4.56 10.45 0.92
CA TYR A 86 4.98 10.33 -0.48
C TYR A 86 4.29 9.14 -1.17
N GLN A 87 4.17 8.00 -0.50
CA GLN A 87 3.47 6.83 -1.03
C GLN A 87 2.01 7.16 -1.36
N ALA A 88 1.31 7.84 -0.44
CA ALA A 88 -0.08 8.25 -0.66
C ALA A 88 -0.21 9.26 -1.83
N LEU A 89 0.67 10.26 -1.89
CA LEU A 89 0.73 11.20 -3.00
C LEU A 89 0.99 10.49 -4.33
N HIS A 90 1.96 9.58 -4.36
CA HIS A 90 2.34 8.85 -5.56
C HIS A 90 1.18 7.99 -6.09
N LEU A 91 0.52 7.21 -5.23
CA LEU A 91 -0.67 6.43 -5.57
C LEU A 91 -1.77 7.31 -6.19
N ALA A 92 -1.98 8.51 -5.63
CA ALA A 92 -2.96 9.44 -6.16
C ALA A 92 -2.60 9.95 -7.57
N THR A 93 -1.31 10.11 -7.88
CA THR A 93 -0.89 10.44 -9.25
C THR A 93 -1.21 9.34 -10.27
N TRP A 94 -1.34 8.08 -9.81
CA TRP A 94 -1.73 6.92 -10.63
C TRP A 94 -3.23 6.66 -10.68
N GLY A 95 -4.06 7.62 -10.23
CA GLY A 95 -5.51 7.54 -10.35
C GLY A 95 -6.21 6.84 -9.18
N MET A 96 -5.53 6.62 -8.07
CA MET A 96 -6.09 6.01 -6.86
C MET A 96 -6.14 7.05 -5.73
N HIS A 97 -7.34 7.48 -5.30
CA HIS A 97 -7.45 8.29 -4.09
C HIS A 97 -6.70 7.62 -2.95
N SER A 98 -6.05 8.39 -2.09
CA SER A 98 -5.26 7.82 -0.99
C SER A 98 -5.54 8.54 0.32
N LEU A 99 -5.54 7.79 1.41
CA LEU A 99 -5.80 8.26 2.76
C LEU A 99 -4.72 7.69 3.69
N ALA A 100 -3.79 8.52 4.15
CA ALA A 100 -2.83 8.15 5.19
C ALA A 100 -3.46 8.44 6.55
N VAL A 101 -3.70 7.40 7.36
CA VAL A 101 -4.47 7.49 8.61
C VAL A 101 -3.57 7.45 9.83
N GLN A 102 -3.94 8.26 10.86
CA GLN A 102 -3.32 8.25 12.17
C GLN A 102 -4.17 7.45 13.14
N LEU A 103 -3.67 6.29 13.57
CA LEU A 103 -4.20 5.55 14.71
C LEU A 103 -3.22 5.61 15.89
N PRO A 104 -3.60 5.14 17.10
CA PRO A 104 -2.68 5.09 18.23
C PRO A 104 -1.37 4.38 17.86
N LYS A 105 -0.26 5.09 17.96
CA LYS A 105 1.06 4.64 17.48
C LYS A 105 1.70 3.55 18.36
N ASP A 106 1.27 3.47 19.61
CA ASP A 106 1.76 2.48 20.58
C ASP A 106 0.79 1.26 20.69
N GLY A 107 -0.18 1.16 19.75
CA GLY A 107 -1.22 0.13 19.80
C GLY A 107 -2.40 0.50 20.73
N PRO A 108 -3.21 -0.48 21.16
CA PRO A 108 -3.08 -1.92 20.87
C PRO A 108 -3.42 -2.27 19.42
N TRP A 109 -2.54 -2.96 18.74
CA TRP A 109 -2.62 -3.18 17.29
C TRP A 109 -3.81 -4.03 16.86
N VAL A 110 -4.29 -4.96 17.69
CA VAL A 110 -5.57 -5.65 17.47
C VAL A 110 -6.73 -4.66 17.51
N GLY A 111 -6.68 -3.69 18.42
CA GLY A 111 -7.64 -2.58 18.51
C GLY A 111 -7.60 -1.70 17.26
N ASN A 112 -6.40 -1.32 16.81
CA ASN A 112 -6.20 -0.56 15.57
C ASN A 112 -6.78 -1.28 14.36
N GLY A 113 -6.57 -2.60 14.23
CA GLY A 113 -7.16 -3.39 13.15
C GLY A 113 -8.69 -3.38 13.16
N ARG A 114 -9.31 -3.48 14.34
CA ARG A 114 -10.77 -3.39 14.48
C ARG A 114 -11.29 -1.97 14.20
N THR A 115 -10.57 -0.94 14.62
CA THR A 115 -10.89 0.46 14.28
C THR A 115 -10.81 0.67 12.78
N LEU A 116 -9.76 0.16 12.13
CA LEU A 116 -9.63 0.20 10.66
C LEU A 116 -10.79 -0.50 9.97
N ALA A 117 -11.23 -1.68 10.43
CA ALA A 117 -12.39 -2.39 9.87
C ALA A 117 -13.68 -1.57 9.98
N ARG A 118 -13.91 -0.92 11.13
CA ARG A 118 -15.07 -0.02 11.31
C ARG A 118 -15.00 1.20 10.40
N MET A 119 -13.82 1.82 10.28
CA MET A 119 -13.59 2.96 9.41
C MET A 119 -13.88 2.61 7.94
N VAL A 120 -13.35 1.49 7.45
CA VAL A 120 -13.60 1.02 6.08
C VAL A 120 -15.09 0.74 5.85
N THR A 121 -15.76 0.12 6.83
CA THR A 121 -17.21 -0.12 6.76
C THR A 121 -17.99 1.19 6.70
N PHE A 122 -17.56 2.21 7.43
CA PHE A 122 -18.18 3.54 7.42
C PHE A 122 -17.99 4.23 6.07
N ILE A 123 -16.76 4.27 5.56
CA ILE A 123 -16.44 4.84 4.24
C ILE A 123 -17.21 4.11 3.13
N HIS A 124 -17.29 2.79 3.18
CA HIS A 124 -18.02 1.98 2.20
C HIS A 124 -19.50 2.37 2.12
N ARG A 125 -20.11 2.74 3.26
CA ARG A 125 -21.53 3.16 3.33
C ARG A 125 -21.74 4.62 2.98
N GLN A 126 -20.76 5.47 3.21
CA GLN A 126 -20.85 6.93 3.08
C GLN A 126 -19.53 7.48 2.47
N PRO A 127 -19.22 7.14 1.21
CA PRO A 127 -17.96 7.57 0.59
C PRO A 127 -17.86 9.09 0.44
N GLU A 128 -18.97 9.80 0.40
CA GLU A 128 -19.06 11.26 0.29
C GLU A 128 -18.43 12.01 1.46
N ILE A 129 -18.16 11.36 2.58
CA ILE A 129 -17.42 11.97 3.70
C ILE A 129 -15.95 12.25 3.33
N ILE A 130 -15.45 11.58 2.32
CA ILE A 130 -14.12 11.76 1.74
C ILE A 130 -14.28 12.37 0.35
N ASP A 131 -14.86 11.62 -0.59
CA ASP A 131 -15.15 12.08 -1.95
C ASP A 131 -16.19 11.15 -2.62
N SER A 132 -17.19 11.75 -3.28
CA SER A 132 -18.25 11.01 -3.98
C SER A 132 -17.74 10.17 -5.18
N ARG A 133 -16.51 10.43 -5.64
CA ARG A 133 -15.85 9.68 -6.73
C ARG A 133 -15.18 8.39 -6.26
N ILE A 134 -15.21 8.06 -4.98
CA ILE A 134 -14.66 6.79 -4.48
C ILE A 134 -15.48 5.62 -5.03
N ASP A 135 -14.79 4.64 -5.63
CA ASP A 135 -15.34 3.32 -5.93
C ASP A 135 -15.22 2.45 -4.67
N VAL A 136 -16.30 2.33 -3.93
CA VAL A 136 -16.35 1.59 -2.67
C VAL A 136 -16.04 0.09 -2.82
N ASN A 137 -16.12 -0.46 -4.03
CA ASN A 137 -15.77 -1.85 -4.31
C ASN A 137 -14.25 -2.02 -4.53
N LYS A 138 -13.50 -0.93 -4.57
CA LYS A 138 -12.05 -0.90 -4.84
C LYS A 138 -11.28 -0.21 -3.71
N ILE A 139 -11.62 -0.52 -2.46
CA ILE A 139 -10.87 -0.06 -1.30
C ILE A 139 -9.73 -1.04 -1.03
N ILE A 140 -8.50 -0.54 -1.01
CA ILE A 140 -7.29 -1.32 -0.73
C ILE A 140 -6.70 -0.85 0.61
N LEU A 141 -6.32 -1.80 1.46
CA LEU A 141 -5.68 -1.51 2.73
C LEU A 141 -4.18 -1.74 2.64
N VAL A 142 -3.38 -0.79 3.12
CA VAL A 142 -1.91 -0.87 3.17
C VAL A 142 -1.48 -0.67 4.60
N GLY A 143 -0.52 -1.44 5.08
CA GLY A 143 0.03 -1.24 6.43
C GLY A 143 1.49 -1.63 6.54
N HIS A 144 2.27 -0.81 7.22
CA HIS A 144 3.67 -1.03 7.52
C HIS A 144 3.85 -1.65 8.91
N SER A 145 4.78 -2.58 9.06
CA SER A 145 5.16 -3.14 10.38
C SER A 145 3.93 -3.69 11.15
N PHE A 146 3.69 -3.26 12.38
CA PHE A 146 2.47 -3.59 13.12
C PHE A 146 1.19 -3.03 12.48
N GLY A 147 1.28 -1.95 11.68
CA GLY A 147 0.17 -1.51 10.85
C GLY A 147 -0.22 -2.56 9.79
N GLY A 148 0.74 -3.34 9.30
CA GLY A 148 0.50 -4.51 8.45
C GLY A 148 -0.31 -5.59 9.18
N ALA A 149 0.01 -5.87 10.45
CA ALA A 149 -0.81 -6.76 11.27
C ALA A 149 -2.23 -6.21 11.47
N ALA A 150 -2.37 -4.90 11.73
CA ALA A 150 -3.67 -4.26 11.87
C ALA A 150 -4.51 -4.35 10.59
N VAL A 151 -3.90 -4.18 9.41
CA VAL A 151 -4.54 -4.41 8.10
C VAL A 151 -5.00 -5.86 7.97
N ALA A 152 -4.15 -6.84 8.28
CA ALA A 152 -4.51 -8.25 8.24
C ALA A 152 -5.68 -8.57 9.20
N ILE A 153 -5.69 -7.98 10.40
CA ILE A 153 -6.79 -8.11 11.36
C ILE A 153 -8.06 -7.47 10.80
N ALA A 154 -7.99 -6.29 10.19
CA ALA A 154 -9.16 -5.64 9.59
C ALA A 154 -9.79 -6.51 8.50
N LEU A 155 -8.97 -7.12 7.63
CA LEU A 155 -9.45 -8.06 6.62
C LEU A 155 -10.08 -9.31 7.25
N ALA A 156 -9.45 -9.88 8.28
CA ALA A 156 -9.98 -11.04 9.01
C ALA A 156 -11.30 -10.78 9.77
N GLU A 157 -11.55 -9.54 10.17
CA GLU A 157 -12.79 -9.07 10.79
C GLU A 157 -13.86 -8.65 9.74
N GLY A 158 -13.58 -8.88 8.45
CA GLY A 158 -14.54 -8.68 7.36
C GLY A 158 -14.67 -7.24 6.86
N ALA A 159 -13.61 -6.42 6.97
CA ALA A 159 -13.60 -5.10 6.34
C ALA A 159 -13.97 -5.21 4.84
N PRO A 160 -14.88 -4.38 4.32
CA PRO A 160 -15.32 -4.43 2.92
C PRO A 160 -14.23 -3.81 2.00
N ALA A 161 -13.05 -4.43 2.00
CA ALA A 161 -11.92 -4.08 1.14
C ALA A 161 -11.77 -5.10 0.02
N ALA A 162 -11.19 -4.69 -1.10
CA ALA A 162 -10.88 -5.55 -2.25
C ALA A 162 -9.62 -6.39 -2.00
N GLY A 163 -8.72 -5.94 -1.11
CA GLY A 163 -7.51 -6.66 -0.73
C GLY A 163 -6.61 -5.86 0.20
N GLY A 164 -5.45 -6.43 0.52
CA GLY A 164 -4.45 -5.79 1.37
C GLY A 164 -3.03 -5.86 0.82
N ILE A 165 -2.23 -4.88 1.22
CA ILE A 165 -0.79 -4.84 0.94
C ILE A 165 -0.07 -4.65 2.28
N LEU A 166 0.84 -5.56 2.59
CA LEU A 166 1.56 -5.60 3.85
C LEU A 166 3.02 -5.22 3.58
N LEU A 167 3.45 -4.08 4.11
CA LEU A 167 4.81 -3.56 3.95
C LEU A 167 5.65 -4.02 5.15
N ASP A 168 6.53 -4.96 4.94
CA ASP A 168 7.39 -5.59 5.95
C ASP A 168 6.68 -5.84 7.29
N PRO A 169 5.54 -6.58 7.28
CA PRO A 169 4.63 -6.68 8.42
C PRO A 169 5.25 -7.44 9.60
N ALA A 170 4.98 -6.96 10.80
CA ALA A 170 5.30 -7.61 12.06
C ALA A 170 4.06 -8.19 12.73
N GLY A 171 4.15 -9.39 13.31
CA GLY A 171 3.04 -10.05 13.99
C GLY A 171 2.74 -9.43 15.36
N VAL A 172 1.47 -9.50 15.78
CA VAL A 172 1.00 -8.97 17.07
C VAL A 172 0.45 -10.09 17.95
N GLY A 173 1.33 -10.64 18.78
CA GLY A 173 0.97 -11.65 19.77
C GLY A 173 0.62 -13.04 19.16
N LYS A 174 0.36 -13.99 20.08
CA LYS A 174 0.18 -15.42 19.76
C LYS A 174 -1.09 -15.75 18.96
N ASP A 175 -2.06 -14.85 18.94
CA ASP A 175 -3.35 -15.08 18.27
C ASP A 175 -3.34 -14.66 16.80
N MET A 176 -2.24 -14.05 16.31
CA MET A 176 -2.10 -13.61 14.92
C MET A 176 -2.42 -14.72 13.90
N PRO A 177 -1.93 -15.96 14.04
CA PRO A 177 -2.30 -17.04 13.11
C PRO A 177 -3.79 -17.33 12.99
N ALA A 178 -4.57 -17.08 14.06
CA ALA A 178 -6.01 -17.28 14.03
C ALA A 178 -6.73 -16.20 13.19
N PHE A 179 -6.25 -14.97 13.20
CA PHE A 179 -6.74 -13.92 12.30
C PHE A 179 -6.35 -14.23 10.86
N LEU A 180 -5.08 -14.55 10.59
CA LEU A 180 -4.57 -14.78 9.22
C LEU A 180 -5.33 -15.87 8.48
N ARG A 181 -5.73 -16.95 9.19
CA ARG A 181 -6.54 -18.03 8.58
C ARG A 181 -7.95 -17.62 8.15
N LYS A 182 -8.47 -16.50 8.64
CA LYS A 182 -9.81 -16.00 8.28
C LYS A 182 -9.81 -15.11 7.05
N ILE A 183 -8.63 -14.66 6.59
CA ILE A 183 -8.52 -13.77 5.44
C ILE A 183 -8.91 -14.54 4.19
N ASP A 184 -9.91 -14.02 3.47
CA ASP A 184 -10.43 -14.53 2.19
C ASP A 184 -10.17 -13.56 1.03
N LYS A 185 -9.52 -12.45 1.30
CA LYS A 185 -9.16 -11.41 0.31
C LYS A 185 -7.73 -11.61 -0.18
N PRO A 186 -7.43 -11.19 -1.42
CA PRO A 186 -6.06 -11.24 -1.94
C PRO A 186 -5.14 -10.30 -1.15
N VAL A 187 -3.90 -10.77 -0.91
CA VAL A 187 -2.88 -10.05 -0.15
C VAL A 187 -1.56 -10.04 -0.93
N MET A 188 -0.93 -8.86 -1.04
CA MET A 188 0.46 -8.73 -1.46
C MET A 188 1.32 -8.40 -0.25
N LEU A 189 2.37 -9.16 -0.02
CA LEU A 189 3.39 -8.89 0.98
C LEU A 189 4.65 -8.39 0.28
N LEU A 190 5.08 -7.18 0.64
CA LEU A 190 6.31 -6.54 0.18
C LEU A 190 7.25 -6.45 1.38
N GLY A 191 8.23 -7.34 1.46
CA GLY A 191 9.16 -7.44 2.57
C GLY A 191 10.44 -6.64 2.34
N ALA A 192 11.08 -6.20 3.43
CA ALA A 192 12.46 -5.77 3.44
C ALA A 192 13.41 -6.98 3.36
N ASP A 193 14.70 -6.74 3.19
CA ASP A 193 15.72 -7.77 3.28
C ASP A 193 15.89 -8.18 4.77
N GLU A 194 15.71 -9.46 5.08
CA GLU A 194 15.80 -9.97 6.46
C GLU A 194 17.13 -9.65 7.15
N ARG A 195 18.19 -9.39 6.39
CA ARG A 195 19.50 -8.97 6.93
C ARG A 195 19.44 -7.60 7.60
N TYR A 196 18.53 -6.74 7.15
CA TYR A 196 18.43 -5.34 7.57
C TYR A 196 17.09 -5.02 8.27
N SER A 197 16.12 -5.94 8.24
CA SER A 197 14.85 -5.77 8.96
C SER A 197 14.97 -6.33 10.39
N PRO A 198 14.41 -5.66 11.42
CA PRO A 198 14.28 -6.20 12.76
C PRO A 198 13.15 -7.24 12.87
N VAL A 199 12.24 -7.30 11.91
CA VAL A 199 11.10 -8.22 11.90
C VAL A 199 11.57 -9.66 11.69
N ARG A 200 11.18 -10.57 12.61
CA ARG A 200 11.58 -11.98 12.57
C ARG A 200 10.42 -12.93 12.33
N ASP A 201 9.19 -12.45 12.40
CA ASP A 201 7.98 -13.27 12.30
C ASP A 201 7.13 -12.96 11.05
N ARG A 202 7.67 -12.19 10.09
CA ARG A 202 6.98 -11.85 8.82
C ARG A 202 6.43 -13.08 8.11
N ARG A 203 7.16 -14.18 8.16
CA ARG A 203 6.82 -15.43 7.48
C ARG A 203 5.47 -16.01 7.86
N ILE A 204 4.99 -15.75 9.08
CA ILE A 204 3.67 -16.20 9.54
C ILE A 204 2.53 -15.72 8.65
N PHE A 205 2.65 -14.52 8.05
CA PHE A 205 1.61 -14.00 7.15
C PHE A 205 1.45 -14.90 5.94
N TYR A 206 2.55 -15.25 5.27
CA TYR A 206 2.49 -16.17 4.15
C TYR A 206 2.03 -17.56 4.59
N GLU A 207 2.52 -18.08 5.68
CA GLU A 207 2.20 -19.44 6.15
C GLU A 207 0.72 -19.60 6.47
N TYR A 208 0.11 -18.66 7.16
CA TYR A 208 -1.23 -18.79 7.71
C TYR A 208 -2.36 -18.19 6.87
N ILE A 209 -2.11 -17.25 5.97
CA ILE A 209 -3.06 -16.86 4.92
C ILE A 209 -3.17 -18.03 3.93
N ARG A 210 -4.37 -18.57 3.76
CA ARG A 210 -4.57 -19.87 3.09
C ARG A 210 -4.38 -19.82 1.58
N SER A 211 -4.80 -18.73 0.94
CA SER A 211 -4.78 -18.57 -0.52
C SER A 211 -4.82 -17.10 -0.91
N GLY A 212 -4.48 -16.79 -2.16
CA GLY A 212 -4.53 -15.43 -2.69
C GLY A 212 -3.45 -14.51 -2.12
N ILE A 213 -2.36 -15.05 -1.59
CA ILE A 213 -1.21 -14.28 -1.12
C ILE A 213 -0.01 -14.48 -2.05
N ALA A 214 0.68 -13.37 -2.33
CA ALA A 214 2.01 -13.36 -2.92
C ALA A 214 2.97 -12.57 -2.03
N GLU A 215 4.22 -12.99 -1.98
CA GLU A 215 5.30 -12.37 -1.20
C GLU A 215 6.52 -12.18 -2.08
N VAL A 216 7.13 -10.98 -2.00
CA VAL A 216 8.47 -10.67 -2.49
C VAL A 216 9.19 -9.84 -1.46
N SER A 217 10.52 -10.00 -1.35
CA SER A 217 11.40 -9.15 -0.56
C SER A 217 12.24 -8.26 -1.47
N ILE A 218 12.49 -7.03 -1.06
CA ILE A 218 13.33 -6.06 -1.78
C ILE A 218 14.76 -6.19 -1.26
N ARG A 219 15.70 -6.44 -2.17
CA ARG A 219 17.11 -6.66 -1.82
C ARG A 219 17.74 -5.41 -1.23
N ASP A 220 18.55 -5.63 -0.19
CA ASP A 220 19.29 -4.62 0.57
C ASP A 220 18.40 -3.59 1.30
N ALA A 221 17.07 -3.69 1.20
CA ALA A 221 16.17 -2.78 1.88
C ALA A 221 16.07 -3.05 3.38
N SER A 222 16.07 -1.99 4.16
CA SER A 222 15.76 -2.01 5.59
C SER A 222 14.25 -1.97 5.84
N HIS A 223 13.84 -2.17 7.10
CA HIS A 223 12.46 -2.02 7.54
C HIS A 223 11.89 -0.62 7.27
N GLU A 224 12.72 0.41 7.49
CA GLU A 224 12.33 1.80 7.36
C GLU A 224 12.21 2.24 5.89
N ASP A 225 12.87 1.56 4.94
CA ASP A 225 12.73 1.84 3.51
C ASP A 225 11.32 1.53 2.97
N ALA A 226 10.52 0.78 3.74
CA ALA A 226 9.11 0.55 3.44
C ALA A 226 8.20 1.76 3.74
N GLN A 227 8.76 2.85 4.27
CA GLN A 227 8.14 4.14 4.48
C GLN A 227 8.75 5.17 3.52
N PHE A 228 8.04 6.23 3.21
CA PHE A 228 8.58 7.34 2.44
C PHE A 228 7.85 8.65 2.79
N PRO A 229 8.37 9.42 3.75
CA PRO A 229 7.85 10.74 4.07
C PRO A 229 8.13 11.75 2.95
N LEU A 230 7.34 12.82 2.83
CA LEU A 230 7.61 13.93 1.91
C LEU A 230 8.80 14.79 2.37
N GLU A 231 8.97 14.92 3.69
CA GLU A 231 10.12 15.58 4.29
C GLU A 231 11.06 14.50 4.82
N PRO A 232 12.29 14.40 4.28
CA PRO A 232 13.22 13.36 4.70
C PRO A 232 13.54 13.52 6.20
N ALA A 233 13.47 12.42 6.93
CA ALA A 233 13.93 12.37 8.30
C ALA A 233 15.45 12.64 8.38
N PRO A 234 15.95 13.14 9.53
CA PRO A 234 17.39 13.21 9.77
C PRO A 234 18.01 11.82 9.58
N GLN A 235 19.01 11.75 8.71
CA GLN A 235 19.63 10.46 8.42
C GLN A 235 20.67 10.08 9.46
N GLU A 236 20.77 8.79 9.74
CA GLU A 236 21.82 8.23 10.58
C GLU A 236 23.22 8.48 9.95
N PRO A 237 24.24 8.81 10.75
CA PRO A 237 25.59 8.99 10.25
C PRO A 237 26.10 7.75 9.49
N GLY A 238 26.50 7.94 8.24
CA GLY A 238 27.04 6.86 7.39
C GLY A 238 26.05 6.21 6.44
N THR A 239 24.78 6.62 6.43
CA THR A 239 23.83 6.25 5.39
C THR A 239 24.06 7.04 4.12
N ASP A 240 23.91 6.41 2.97
CA ASP A 240 23.87 7.08 1.67
C ASP A 240 22.43 7.49 1.34
N PRO A 241 22.13 8.80 1.31
CA PRO A 241 20.78 9.30 1.03
C PRO A 241 20.22 8.80 -0.31
N ALA A 242 21.06 8.72 -1.32
CA ALA A 242 20.63 8.30 -2.65
C ALA A 242 20.29 6.80 -2.69
N ALA A 243 21.02 5.98 -1.95
CA ALA A 243 20.72 4.55 -1.83
C ALA A 243 19.41 4.32 -1.07
N THR A 244 19.16 5.06 0.02
CA THR A 244 17.89 5.00 0.77
C THR A 244 16.71 5.42 -0.12
N GLU A 245 16.82 6.55 -0.83
CA GLU A 245 15.77 7.01 -1.73
C GLU A 245 15.47 5.99 -2.84
N GLU A 246 16.48 5.34 -3.39
CA GLU A 246 16.33 4.29 -4.41
C GLU A 246 15.51 3.09 -3.88
N LEU A 247 15.77 2.67 -2.64
CA LEU A 247 15.03 1.58 -1.99
C LEU A 247 13.59 1.99 -1.68
N GLN A 248 13.37 3.19 -1.18
CA GLN A 248 12.03 3.76 -0.93
C GLN A 248 11.22 3.86 -2.24
N ILE A 249 11.83 4.35 -3.33
CA ILE A 249 11.19 4.38 -4.66
C ILE A 249 10.86 2.96 -5.14
N THR A 250 11.70 1.98 -4.85
CA THR A 250 11.45 0.58 -5.20
C THR A 250 10.22 0.04 -4.46
N PHE A 251 10.08 0.33 -3.16
CA PHE A 251 8.85 0.02 -2.41
C PHE A 251 7.63 0.72 -2.99
N VAL A 252 7.73 2.02 -3.31
CA VAL A 252 6.63 2.80 -3.91
C VAL A 252 6.17 2.20 -5.23
N SER A 253 7.10 1.81 -6.11
CA SER A 253 6.76 1.22 -7.40
C SER A 253 6.07 -0.14 -7.25
N ALA A 254 6.58 -0.99 -6.34
CA ALA A 254 5.97 -2.29 -6.04
C ALA A 254 4.58 -2.13 -5.39
N LEU A 255 4.45 -1.20 -4.43
CA LEU A 255 3.19 -0.84 -3.80
C LEU A 255 2.15 -0.36 -4.83
N THR A 256 2.56 0.52 -5.76
CA THR A 256 1.66 1.08 -6.77
C THR A 256 1.19 0.01 -7.74
N SER A 257 2.08 -0.87 -8.20
CA SER A 257 1.71 -2.02 -9.02
C SER A 257 0.76 -2.98 -8.29
N ALA A 258 1.02 -3.26 -7.00
CA ALA A 258 0.17 -4.12 -6.18
C ALA A 258 -1.22 -3.50 -5.96
N ALA A 259 -1.29 -2.21 -5.64
CA ALA A 259 -2.56 -1.50 -5.46
C ALA A 259 -3.38 -1.47 -6.76
N PHE A 260 -2.73 -1.21 -7.90
CA PHE A 260 -3.35 -1.29 -9.21
C PHE A 260 -3.90 -2.70 -9.49
N SER A 261 -3.11 -3.74 -9.23
CA SER A 261 -3.52 -5.15 -9.40
C SER A 261 -4.79 -5.45 -8.62
N LEU A 262 -4.78 -5.20 -7.29
CA LEU A 262 -5.92 -5.47 -6.42
C LEU A 262 -7.16 -4.68 -6.81
N ALA A 263 -7.01 -3.39 -7.16
CA ALA A 263 -8.12 -2.51 -7.50
C ALA A 263 -8.77 -2.84 -8.86
N HIS A 264 -8.01 -3.31 -9.84
CA HIS A 264 -8.49 -3.45 -11.21
C HIS A 264 -8.62 -4.88 -11.71
N THR A 265 -7.94 -5.84 -11.06
CA THR A 265 -8.06 -7.27 -11.41
C THR A 265 -8.64 -8.13 -10.29
N GLY A 266 -8.73 -7.59 -9.07
CA GLY A 266 -9.24 -8.30 -7.90
C GLY A 266 -8.31 -9.42 -7.40
N ASN A 267 -7.05 -9.44 -7.85
CA ASN A 267 -6.03 -10.41 -7.46
C ASN A 267 -4.62 -9.81 -7.56
N VAL A 268 -3.59 -10.59 -7.29
CA VAL A 268 -2.18 -10.17 -7.29
C VAL A 268 -1.45 -10.44 -8.62
N ASP A 269 -2.12 -10.99 -9.64
CA ASP A 269 -1.47 -11.52 -10.83
C ASP A 269 -0.82 -10.46 -11.71
N PHE A 270 -1.44 -9.30 -11.86
CA PHE A 270 -0.84 -8.19 -12.60
C PHE A 270 0.47 -7.75 -11.93
N ALA A 271 0.46 -7.49 -10.61
CA ALA A 271 1.65 -7.11 -9.87
C ALA A 271 2.73 -8.19 -9.96
N TRP A 272 2.35 -9.45 -9.76
CA TRP A 272 3.26 -10.58 -9.89
C TRP A 272 3.95 -10.62 -11.26
N THR A 273 3.20 -10.37 -12.32
CA THR A 273 3.74 -10.33 -13.69
C THR A 273 4.67 -9.13 -13.87
N SER A 274 4.30 -7.96 -13.33
CA SER A 274 5.11 -6.73 -13.43
C SER A 274 6.47 -6.85 -12.70
N PHE A 275 6.57 -7.72 -11.70
CA PHE A 275 7.81 -7.95 -10.94
C PHE A 275 8.81 -8.87 -11.64
N SER A 276 8.44 -9.45 -12.80
CA SER A 276 9.22 -10.53 -13.43
C SER A 276 10.67 -10.15 -13.73
N ASP A 277 10.93 -8.94 -14.22
CA ASP A 277 12.29 -8.52 -14.56
C ASP A 277 13.08 -8.14 -13.30
N ALA A 278 12.47 -7.47 -12.32
CA ALA A 278 13.09 -7.22 -11.02
C ALA A 278 13.47 -8.52 -10.26
N ILE A 279 12.67 -9.59 -10.42
CA ILE A 279 12.99 -10.92 -9.88
C ILE A 279 14.19 -11.53 -10.61
N LYS A 280 14.22 -11.50 -11.95
CA LYS A 280 15.34 -12.03 -12.74
C LYS A 280 16.66 -11.29 -12.44
N ASP A 281 16.59 -9.99 -12.24
CA ASP A 281 17.73 -9.14 -11.92
C ASP A 281 18.16 -9.25 -10.46
N GLY A 282 17.42 -10.01 -9.64
CA GLY A 282 17.70 -10.23 -8.22
C GLY A 282 17.40 -9.02 -7.33
N LYS A 283 16.74 -8.00 -7.84
CA LYS A 283 16.23 -6.87 -7.04
C LYS A 283 15.13 -7.33 -6.08
N PHE A 284 14.26 -8.25 -6.55
CA PHE A 284 13.25 -8.92 -5.74
C PHE A 284 13.64 -10.38 -5.53
N PHE A 285 13.50 -10.87 -4.31
CA PHE A 285 13.81 -12.23 -3.90
C PHE A 285 12.76 -12.75 -2.89
N ASP A 286 12.93 -13.95 -2.31
CA ASP A 286 11.92 -14.62 -1.46
C ASP A 286 10.54 -14.69 -2.14
N VAL A 287 10.56 -15.11 -3.39
CA VAL A 287 9.43 -15.03 -4.32
C VAL A 287 8.48 -16.20 -4.07
N LEU A 288 7.32 -15.93 -3.47
CA LEU A 288 6.33 -16.92 -3.06
C LEU A 288 4.92 -16.51 -3.48
N LYS A 289 4.10 -17.48 -3.89
CA LYS A 289 2.69 -17.23 -4.25
C LYS A 289 1.86 -18.49 -4.03
N LYS A 290 0.64 -18.32 -3.49
CA LYS A 290 -0.37 -19.36 -3.36
C LYS A 290 -1.82 -18.86 -3.46
#